data_13067846481b12d5031ffe59a6474c13
#
_entry.id   13067846481b12d5031ffe59a6474c13
#
_cell.length_a   1.000
_cell.length_b   1.000
_cell.length_c   1.000
_cell.angle_alpha   90.00
_cell.angle_beta   90.00
_cell.angle_gamma   90.00
#
_symmetry.space_group_name_H-M   'P 1'
#
loop_
_entity.id
_entity.type
_entity.pdbx_description
1 polymer ?
#
loop_
_entity_poly.entity_id
_entity_poly.type
_entity_poly.pdbx_seq_one_letter_code
_entity_poly.pdbx_strand_id
1 'polypeptide(L)'
;MYYGTFNMEETTSMIKAGRSSKAKGRRLQNLVRDKLREKFTSLEEDDIKSATMGTVGEDIVLSPAARKIIPFSFECKNVERLQFWKTVEQAEGNSNGRTPVIVVKKNGRKPYIALPLDDWIELIS
;
A
#
# COMPACT_ATOMS: atom_id res chain seq x y z
N MET A 1 -28.19 -3.69 -0.81
CA MET A 1 -27.96 -2.27 -1.03
C MET A 1 -29.02 -1.46 -0.30
N TYR A 2 -28.66 -0.32 0.24
CA TYR A 2 -29.49 0.48 1.10
C TYR A 2 -30.03 1.73 0.43
N TYR A 3 -31.32 1.99 0.58
CA TYR A 3 -31.98 3.13 -0.05
C TYR A 3 -32.92 3.89 0.89
N GLY A 4 -32.72 3.78 2.15
CA GLY A 4 -33.64 4.41 3.08
C GLY A 4 -33.39 5.89 3.27
N THR A 5 -34.16 6.45 4.17
CA THR A 5 -33.97 7.81 4.64
C THR A 5 -32.69 7.90 5.46
N PHE A 6 -31.97 8.98 5.30
CA PHE A 6 -30.77 9.22 6.08
C PHE A 6 -31.11 9.49 7.54
N ASN A 7 -30.48 8.79 8.47
CA ASN A 7 -30.70 8.96 9.90
C ASN A 7 -29.40 8.92 10.70
N MET A 8 -29.45 9.11 12.03
CA MET A 8 -28.28 9.17 12.89
C MET A 8 -27.48 7.86 12.91
N GLU A 9 -28.16 6.72 12.87
CA GLU A 9 -27.49 5.42 12.87
C GLU A 9 -26.71 5.21 11.58
N GLU A 10 -27.28 5.58 10.45
CA GLU A 10 -26.62 5.51 9.15
C GLU A 10 -25.41 6.44 9.10
N THR A 11 -25.53 7.65 9.62
CA THR A 11 -24.42 8.59 9.70
C THR A 11 -23.29 8.03 10.54
N THR A 12 -23.60 7.44 11.68
CA THR A 12 -22.63 6.81 12.55
C THR A 12 -21.93 5.63 11.85
N SER A 13 -22.67 4.80 11.13
CA SER A 13 -22.11 3.69 10.38
C SER A 13 -21.17 4.17 9.26
N MET A 14 -21.51 5.24 8.57
CA MET A 14 -20.66 5.82 7.53
C MET A 14 -19.34 6.36 8.11
N ILE A 15 -19.40 7.02 9.25
CA ILE A 15 -18.22 7.52 9.95
C ILE A 15 -17.31 6.35 10.36
N LYS A 16 -17.88 5.29 10.92
CA LYS A 16 -17.13 4.09 11.31
C LYS A 16 -16.50 3.41 10.10
N ALA A 17 -17.21 3.34 8.97
CA ALA A 17 -16.69 2.78 7.72
C ALA A 17 -15.48 3.57 7.21
N GLY A 18 -15.53 4.92 7.26
CA GLY A 18 -14.40 5.76 6.87
C GLY A 18 -13.17 5.55 7.75
N ARG A 19 -13.36 5.45 9.07
CA ARG A 19 -12.28 5.14 10.01
C ARG A 19 -11.71 3.75 9.77
N SER A 20 -12.58 2.77 9.49
CA SER A 20 -12.19 1.40 9.17
C SER A 20 -11.34 1.35 7.90
N SER A 21 -11.69 2.14 6.87
CA SER A 21 -10.92 2.22 5.63
C SER A 21 -9.50 2.72 5.85
N LYS A 22 -9.34 3.78 6.66
CA LYS A 22 -8.01 4.30 7.03
C LYS A 22 -7.22 3.27 7.82
N ALA A 23 -7.87 2.60 8.78
CA ALA A 23 -7.23 1.57 9.59
C ALA A 23 -6.81 0.38 8.73
N LYS A 24 -7.61 -0.03 7.76
CA LYS A 24 -7.28 -1.09 6.80
C LYS A 24 -6.04 -0.74 5.98
N GLY A 25 -5.97 0.48 5.47
CA GLY A 25 -4.83 0.96 4.71
C GLY A 25 -3.56 0.94 5.56
N ARG A 26 -3.63 1.44 6.78
CA ARG A 26 -2.49 1.44 7.71
C ARG A 26 -2.04 0.01 8.04
N ARG A 27 -2.99 -0.89 8.27
CA ARG A 27 -2.64 -2.29 8.55
C ARG A 27 -1.90 -2.94 7.38
N LEU A 28 -2.31 -2.66 6.15
CA LEU A 28 -1.63 -3.18 4.97
C LEU A 28 -0.22 -2.63 4.84
N GLN A 29 -0.04 -1.32 5.02
CA GLN A 29 1.29 -0.70 5.02
C GLN A 29 2.19 -1.33 6.08
N ASN A 30 1.67 -1.50 7.29
CA ASN A 30 2.43 -2.10 8.39
C ASN A 30 2.77 -3.56 8.10
N LEU A 31 1.87 -4.30 7.47
CA LEU A 31 2.13 -5.68 7.06
C LEU A 31 3.28 -5.76 6.07
N VAL A 32 3.27 -4.91 5.05
CA VAL A 32 4.34 -4.84 4.05
C VAL A 32 5.67 -4.49 4.71
N ARG A 33 5.67 -3.44 5.54
CA ARG A 33 6.85 -3.03 6.32
C ARG A 33 7.42 -4.20 7.12
N ASP A 34 6.57 -4.89 7.86
CA ASP A 34 7.01 -5.96 8.75
C ASP A 34 7.56 -7.16 7.97
N LYS A 35 6.94 -7.50 6.84
CA LYS A 35 7.45 -8.57 5.97
C LYS A 35 8.81 -8.22 5.37
N LEU A 36 9.01 -6.97 4.97
CA LEU A 36 10.28 -6.50 4.44
C LEU A 36 11.36 -6.53 5.54
N ARG A 37 11.05 -6.06 6.74
CA ARG A 37 11.97 -6.10 7.88
C ARG A 37 12.38 -7.54 8.24
N GLU A 38 11.42 -8.44 8.21
CA GLU A 38 11.66 -9.85 8.51
C GLU A 38 12.60 -10.50 7.48
N LYS A 39 12.43 -10.13 6.21
CA LYS A 39 13.23 -10.72 5.12
C LYS A 39 14.61 -10.10 5.01
N PHE A 40 14.73 -8.80 5.16
CA PHE A 40 15.99 -8.06 4.97
C PHE A 40 16.64 -7.75 6.31
N THR A 41 17.12 -8.78 6.97
CA THR A 41 17.66 -8.71 8.34
C THR A 41 18.97 -7.94 8.45
N SER A 42 19.65 -7.66 7.34
CA SER A 42 20.84 -6.81 7.32
C SER A 42 20.52 -5.33 7.50
N LEU A 43 19.23 -4.96 7.38
CA LEU A 43 18.77 -3.59 7.54
C LEU A 43 18.25 -3.37 8.95
N GLU A 44 18.39 -2.12 9.43
CA GLU A 44 17.81 -1.70 10.71
C GLU A 44 16.32 -1.40 10.55
N GLU A 45 15.60 -1.38 11.67
CA GLU A 45 14.16 -1.06 11.63
C GLU A 45 13.88 0.29 10.97
N ASP A 46 14.71 1.30 11.27
CA ASP A 46 14.53 2.65 10.71
C ASP A 46 14.83 2.73 9.21
N ASP A 47 15.43 1.72 8.63
CA ASP A 47 15.64 1.65 7.19
C ASP A 47 14.35 1.39 6.40
N ILE A 48 13.34 0.81 7.06
CA ILE A 48 12.06 0.46 6.43
C ILE A 48 10.93 0.94 7.34
N LYS A 49 10.18 1.96 6.91
CA LYS A 49 9.08 2.54 7.71
C LYS A 49 7.82 2.66 6.89
N SER A 50 6.67 2.57 7.56
CA SER A 50 5.40 2.97 6.96
C SER A 50 5.34 4.49 6.88
N ALA A 51 4.85 5.03 5.77
CA ALA A 51 4.60 6.46 5.66
C ALA A 51 3.45 6.85 6.60
N THR A 52 3.49 8.10 7.07
CA THR A 52 2.37 8.66 7.83
C THR A 52 1.15 8.77 6.91
N MET A 53 0.00 8.34 7.42
CA MET A 53 -1.25 8.39 6.66
C MET A 53 -1.59 9.83 6.25
N GLY A 54 -1.99 9.99 5.00
CA GLY A 54 -2.34 11.29 4.45
C GLY A 54 -1.17 12.07 3.87
N THR A 55 0.05 11.57 3.98
CA THR A 55 1.21 12.20 3.33
C THR A 55 1.26 11.83 1.84
N VAL A 56 1.85 12.72 1.05
CA VAL A 56 2.11 12.47 -0.37
C VAL A 56 3.41 11.69 -0.50
N GLY A 57 3.44 10.77 -1.45
CA GLY A 57 4.64 9.97 -1.75
C GLY A 57 4.42 8.48 -1.53
N GLU A 58 5.50 7.76 -1.37
CA GLU A 58 5.48 6.32 -1.22
C GLU A 58 4.86 5.90 0.12
N ASP A 59 4.18 4.75 0.12
CA ASP A 59 3.57 4.22 1.34
C ASP A 59 4.58 3.53 2.26
N ILE A 60 5.69 3.08 1.71
CA ILE A 60 6.81 2.54 2.47
C ILE A 60 8.03 3.45 2.24
N VAL A 61 8.56 4.00 3.31
CA VAL A 61 9.71 4.91 3.26
C VAL A 61 10.98 4.08 3.50
N LEU A 62 11.81 4.02 2.47
CA LEU A 62 13.08 3.28 2.50
C LEU A 62 14.25 4.25 2.63
N SER A 63 15.19 3.93 3.51
CA SER A 63 16.45 4.66 3.63
C SER A 63 17.31 4.48 2.38
N PRO A 64 18.36 5.31 2.19
CA PRO A 64 19.29 5.07 1.09
C PRO A 64 19.92 3.68 1.11
N ALA A 65 20.23 3.15 2.29
CA ALA A 65 20.75 1.78 2.41
C ALA A 65 19.73 0.74 1.98
N ALA A 66 18.47 0.91 2.38
CA ALA A 66 17.39 0.00 1.98
C ALA A 66 17.12 0.04 0.47
N ARG A 67 17.18 1.21 -0.13
CA ARG A 67 16.95 1.37 -1.58
C ARG A 67 17.96 0.62 -2.44
N LYS A 68 19.16 0.40 -1.95
CA LYS A 68 20.18 -0.37 -2.66
C LYS A 68 19.82 -1.84 -2.76
N ILE A 69 19.07 -2.34 -1.78
CA ILE A 69 18.68 -3.75 -1.68
C ILE A 69 17.26 -3.96 -2.19
N ILE A 70 16.38 -3.00 -1.94
CA ILE A 70 14.96 -3.03 -2.29
C ILE A 70 14.70 -1.91 -3.31
N PRO A 71 14.89 -2.17 -4.61
CA PRO A 71 14.82 -1.12 -5.63
C PRO A 71 13.39 -0.82 -6.07
N PHE A 72 12.44 -0.93 -5.15
CA PHE A 72 11.01 -0.78 -5.43
C PHE A 72 10.42 0.39 -4.67
N SER A 73 9.38 0.98 -5.24
CA SER A 73 8.53 1.97 -4.61
C SER A 73 7.15 1.35 -4.38
N PHE A 74 6.67 1.34 -3.15
CA PHE A 74 5.45 0.62 -2.79
C PHE A 74 4.25 1.54 -2.66
N GLU A 75 3.15 1.16 -3.32
CA GLU A 75 1.84 1.76 -3.18
C GLU A 75 0.89 0.70 -2.63
N CYS A 76 0.24 0.96 -1.49
CA CYS A 76 -0.61 -0.02 -0.83
C CYS A 76 -2.08 0.39 -0.91
N LYS A 77 -2.94 -0.52 -1.36
CA LYS A 77 -4.38 -0.29 -1.45
C LYS A 77 -5.14 -1.46 -0.81
N ASN A 78 -5.84 -1.18 0.28
CA ASN A 78 -6.71 -2.13 0.95
C ASN A 78 -8.14 -1.66 0.81
N VAL A 79 -8.77 -1.99 -0.32
CA VAL A 79 -10.10 -1.50 -0.71
C VAL A 79 -10.91 -2.61 -1.36
N GLU A 80 -12.24 -2.55 -1.25
CA GLU A 80 -13.13 -3.54 -1.86
C GLU A 80 -13.24 -3.40 -3.37
N ARG A 81 -13.13 -2.17 -3.89
CA ARG A 81 -13.18 -1.88 -5.32
C ARG A 81 -11.93 -1.09 -5.71
N LEU A 82 -11.02 -1.76 -6.36
CA LEU A 82 -9.76 -1.16 -6.78
C LEU A 82 -9.93 -0.47 -8.14
N GLN A 83 -9.58 0.82 -8.18
CA GLN A 83 -9.43 1.54 -9.45
C GLN A 83 -7.99 1.32 -9.92
N PHE A 84 -7.77 0.23 -10.62
CA PHE A 84 -6.42 -0.27 -10.89
C PHE A 84 -5.54 0.73 -11.64
N TRP A 85 -5.99 1.24 -12.79
CA TRP A 85 -5.15 2.12 -13.60
C TRP A 85 -4.88 3.47 -12.94
N LYS A 86 -5.84 3.98 -12.17
CA LYS A 86 -5.62 5.16 -11.37
C LYS A 86 -4.56 4.91 -10.29
N THR A 87 -4.58 3.74 -9.70
CA THR A 87 -3.58 3.33 -8.71
C THR A 87 -2.20 3.19 -9.36
N VAL A 88 -2.14 2.65 -10.57
CA VAL A 88 -0.90 2.57 -11.35
C VAL A 88 -0.31 3.96 -11.58
N GLU A 89 -1.12 4.93 -12.04
CA GLU A 89 -0.67 6.31 -12.22
C GLU A 89 -0.12 6.91 -10.93
N GLN A 90 -0.78 6.68 -9.83
CA GLN A 90 -0.36 7.17 -8.52
C GLN A 90 0.99 6.55 -8.12
N ALA A 91 1.12 5.25 -8.28
CA ALA A 91 2.35 4.53 -7.97
C ALA A 91 3.52 5.00 -8.85
N GLU A 92 3.29 5.18 -10.14
CA GLU A 92 4.30 5.71 -11.05
C GLU A 92 4.72 7.13 -10.68
N GLY A 93 3.75 7.99 -10.36
CA GLY A 93 4.02 9.37 -9.97
C GLY A 93 4.84 9.49 -8.69
N ASN A 94 4.72 8.53 -7.78
CA ASN A 94 5.42 8.53 -6.49
C ASN A 94 6.70 7.70 -6.48
N SER A 95 7.07 7.07 -7.60
CA SER A 95 8.16 6.08 -7.61
C SER A 95 9.57 6.65 -7.58
N ASN A 96 9.75 7.93 -7.91
CA ASN A 96 11.05 8.60 -7.92
C ASN A 96 12.12 7.83 -8.73
N GLY A 97 11.73 7.34 -9.91
CA GLY A 97 12.63 6.59 -10.80
C GLY A 97 12.87 5.13 -10.42
N ARG A 98 12.26 4.65 -9.35
CA ARG A 98 12.31 3.24 -8.96
C ARG A 98 11.11 2.49 -9.55
N THR A 99 11.18 1.16 -9.54
CA THR A 99 10.08 0.33 -10.03
C THR A 99 8.86 0.44 -9.12
N PRO A 100 7.71 0.90 -9.64
CA PRO A 100 6.50 0.94 -8.83
C PRO A 100 5.96 -0.48 -8.59
N VAL A 101 5.62 -0.77 -7.34
CA VAL A 101 4.99 -2.03 -6.93
C VAL A 101 3.71 -1.67 -6.20
N ILE A 102 2.60 -2.22 -6.66
CA ILE A 102 1.31 -2.01 -6.04
C ILE A 102 0.99 -3.24 -5.20
N VAL A 103 0.73 -3.04 -3.92
CA VAL A 103 0.25 -4.10 -3.02
C VAL A 103 -1.25 -3.89 -2.84
N VAL A 104 -2.04 -4.87 -3.22
CA VAL A 104 -3.49 -4.78 -3.19
C VAL A 104 -4.10 -5.85 -2.30
N LYS A 105 -5.13 -5.46 -1.58
CA LYS A 105 -5.87 -6.36 -0.70
C LYS A 105 -7.32 -5.90 -0.59
N LYS A 106 -8.23 -6.83 -0.38
CA LYS A 106 -9.59 -6.55 0.05
C LYS A 106 -9.98 -7.51 1.18
N ASN A 107 -11.11 -7.28 1.81
CA ASN A 107 -11.58 -8.11 2.92
C ASN A 107 -11.65 -9.58 2.50
N GLY A 108 -11.17 -10.45 3.39
CA GLY A 108 -11.21 -11.89 3.17
C GLY A 108 -10.22 -12.45 2.17
N ARG A 109 -9.33 -11.61 1.62
CA ARG A 109 -8.33 -12.05 0.63
C ARG A 109 -6.94 -11.75 1.13
N LYS A 110 -5.97 -12.57 0.75
CA LYS A 110 -4.56 -12.28 1.01
C LYS A 110 -4.07 -11.17 0.08
N PRO A 111 -3.00 -10.46 0.45
CA PRO A 111 -2.44 -9.43 -0.43
C PRO A 111 -1.82 -10.01 -1.69
N TYR A 112 -1.91 -9.25 -2.77
CA TYR A 112 -1.25 -9.52 -4.04
C TYR A 112 -0.42 -8.31 -4.44
N ILE A 113 0.52 -8.51 -5.36
CA ILE A 113 1.28 -7.41 -5.94
C ILE A 113 1.04 -7.33 -7.44
N ALA A 114 1.18 -6.10 -7.97
CA ALA A 114 1.24 -5.83 -9.39
C ALA A 114 2.46 -4.94 -9.63
N LEU A 115 3.19 -5.20 -10.69
CA LEU A 115 4.35 -4.41 -11.10
C LEU A 115 4.45 -4.47 -12.63
N PRO A 116 5.24 -3.56 -13.25
CA PRO A 116 5.37 -3.60 -14.70
C PRO A 116 5.93 -4.93 -15.19
N LEU A 117 5.41 -5.41 -16.31
CA LEU A 117 5.79 -6.71 -16.86
C LEU A 117 7.30 -6.84 -17.06
N ASP A 118 7.92 -5.83 -17.67
CA ASP A 118 9.34 -5.88 -17.96
C ASP A 118 10.20 -5.95 -16.69
N ASP A 119 9.77 -5.27 -15.63
CA ASP A 119 10.48 -5.33 -14.35
C ASP A 119 10.37 -6.71 -13.72
N TRP A 120 9.22 -7.35 -13.84
CA TRP A 120 9.05 -8.71 -13.34
C TRP A 120 9.91 -9.70 -14.13
N ILE A 121 9.95 -9.56 -15.45
CA ILE A 121 10.82 -10.41 -16.30
C ILE A 121 12.28 -10.28 -15.86
N GLU A 122 12.72 -9.06 -15.57
CA GLU A 122 14.09 -8.79 -15.09
C GLU A 122 14.37 -9.52 -13.77
N LEU A 123 13.41 -9.57 -12.87
CA LEU A 123 13.56 -10.23 -11.57
C LEU A 123 13.78 -11.74 -11.71
N ILE A 124 13.19 -12.38 -12.71
CA ILE A 124 13.28 -13.84 -12.89
C ILE A 124 14.36 -14.25 -13.89
N SER A 125 15.07 -13.31 -14.44
CA SER A 125 16.12 -13.59 -15.45
C SER A 125 17.45 -13.97 -14.84
#